data_878ead721da2539b1145c4546c5f719f
#
_entry.id   878ead721da2539b1145c4546c5f719f
#
_cell.length_a   1.000
_cell.length_b   1.000
_cell.length_c   1.000
_cell.angle_alpha   90.00
_cell.angle_beta   90.00
_cell.angle_gamma   90.00
#
_symmetry.space_group_name_H-M   'P 1'
#
loop_
_entity.id
_entity.type
_entity.pdbx_description
1 polymer ?
#
loop_
_entity_poly.entity_id
_entity_poly.type
_entity_poly.pdbx_seq_one_letter_code
_entity_poly.pdbx_strand_id
1 'polypeptide(L)'
;MNKARRTLIASEVLAVRTAIENLRFALSNLQDIANAEQECYDNMPEGLQNSDQGERILDCAQALELNADDMDTAISSLDDAIDGIEEAAGQ
;
A
#
# COMPACT_ATOMS: atom_id res chain seq x y z
N MET A 1 4.52 -32.08 8.63
CA MET A 1 5.56 -31.60 7.67
C MET A 1 6.93 -31.91 8.22
N ASN A 2 7.91 -32.26 7.38
CA ASN A 2 9.26 -32.56 7.85
C ASN A 2 10.05 -31.27 8.19
N LYS A 3 11.14 -31.45 8.94
CA LYS A 3 11.96 -30.35 9.43
C LYS A 3 12.61 -29.54 8.29
N ALA A 4 13.05 -30.23 7.25
CA ALA A 4 13.71 -29.55 6.10
C ALA A 4 12.75 -28.60 5.40
N ARG A 5 11.52 -29.01 5.17
CA ARG A 5 10.51 -28.17 4.54
C ARG A 5 10.08 -27.00 5.44
N ARG A 6 9.98 -27.22 6.76
CA ARG A 6 9.70 -26.15 7.71
C ARG A 6 10.77 -25.07 7.67
N THR A 7 12.03 -25.46 7.59
CA THR A 7 13.15 -24.51 7.50
C THR A 7 13.08 -23.70 6.20
N LEU A 8 12.75 -24.35 5.09
CA LEU A 8 12.58 -23.67 3.80
C LEU A 8 11.43 -22.66 3.85
N ILE A 9 10.30 -23.06 4.43
CA ILE A 9 9.13 -22.16 4.58
C ILE A 9 9.49 -20.97 5.47
N ALA A 10 10.18 -21.20 6.60
CA ALA A 10 10.57 -20.11 7.50
C ALA A 10 11.43 -19.06 6.77
N SER A 11 12.32 -19.50 5.90
CA SER A 11 13.16 -18.61 5.08
C SER A 11 12.31 -17.79 4.12
N GLU A 12 11.36 -18.41 3.44
CA GLU A 12 10.48 -17.72 2.50
C GLU A 12 9.49 -16.79 3.21
N VAL A 13 8.99 -17.19 4.38
CA VAL A 13 8.13 -16.33 5.22
C VAL A 13 8.87 -15.05 5.60
N LEU A 14 10.13 -15.17 6.01
CA LEU A 14 10.95 -14.01 6.36
C LEU A 14 11.12 -13.07 5.16
N ALA A 15 11.37 -13.63 3.96
CA ALA A 15 11.51 -12.85 2.74
C ALA A 15 10.21 -12.08 2.42
N VAL A 16 9.06 -12.73 2.55
CA VAL A 16 7.76 -12.10 2.29
C VAL A 16 7.47 -11.01 3.33
N ARG A 17 7.75 -11.26 4.60
CA ARG A 17 7.53 -10.24 5.65
C ARG A 17 8.39 -9.00 5.41
N THR A 18 9.63 -9.18 4.98
CA THR A 18 10.49 -8.05 4.61
C THR A 18 9.93 -7.28 3.42
N ALA A 19 9.41 -7.99 2.42
CA ALA A 19 8.77 -7.36 1.26
C ALA A 19 7.51 -6.57 1.68
N ILE A 20 6.71 -7.10 2.60
CA ILE A 20 5.52 -6.42 3.13
C ILE A 20 5.92 -5.13 3.85
N GLU A 21 6.97 -5.15 4.67
CA GLU A 21 7.48 -3.93 5.32
C GLU A 21 7.87 -2.87 4.29
N ASN A 22 8.56 -3.28 3.22
CA ASN A 22 8.94 -2.37 2.15
C ASN A 22 7.72 -1.81 1.42
N LEU A 23 6.70 -2.65 1.19
CA LEU A 23 5.45 -2.21 0.58
C LEU A 23 4.71 -1.20 1.46
N ARG A 24 4.65 -1.42 2.78
CA ARG A 24 4.00 -0.50 3.72
C ARG A 24 4.72 0.85 3.75
N PHE A 25 6.05 0.83 3.68
CA PHE A 25 6.83 2.06 3.62
C PHE A 25 6.52 2.85 2.35
N ALA A 26 6.50 2.17 1.20
CA ALA A 26 6.15 2.79 -0.08
C ALA A 26 4.71 3.30 -0.08
N LEU A 27 3.77 2.55 0.52
CA LEU A 27 2.38 2.97 0.66
C LEU A 27 2.26 4.28 1.45
N SER A 28 2.98 4.38 2.57
CA SER A 28 3.00 5.60 3.39
C SER A 28 3.48 6.81 2.56
N ASN A 29 4.52 6.62 1.75
CA ASN A 29 5.02 7.67 0.87
C ASN A 29 4.00 8.07 -0.20
N LEU A 30 3.29 7.09 -0.77
CA LEU A 30 2.24 7.36 -1.76
C LEU A 30 1.06 8.11 -1.15
N GLN A 31 0.69 7.78 0.10
CA GLN A 31 -0.35 8.50 0.83
C GLN A 31 0.05 9.96 1.09
N ASP A 32 1.32 10.20 1.43
CA ASP A 32 1.84 11.56 1.62
C ASP A 32 1.77 12.35 0.32
N ILE A 33 2.09 11.72 -0.81
CA ILE A 33 2.00 12.35 -2.14
C ILE A 33 0.54 12.68 -2.46
N ALA A 34 -0.39 11.77 -2.20
CA ALA A 34 -1.81 12.02 -2.41
C ALA A 34 -2.32 13.19 -1.58
N ASN A 35 -1.89 13.27 -0.31
CA ASN A 35 -2.23 14.38 0.58
C ASN A 35 -1.66 15.70 0.07
N ALA A 36 -0.43 15.69 -0.43
CA ALA A 36 0.20 16.89 -1.00
C ALA A 36 -0.55 17.40 -2.24
N GLU A 37 -1.01 16.50 -3.11
CA GLU A 37 -1.82 16.87 -4.28
C GLU A 37 -3.18 17.46 -3.86
N GLN A 38 -3.81 16.86 -2.84
CA GLN A 38 -5.08 17.37 -2.31
C GLN A 38 -4.89 18.77 -1.70
N GLU A 39 -3.83 18.98 -0.94
CA GLU A 39 -3.51 20.30 -0.37
C GLU A 39 -3.23 21.32 -1.48
N CYS A 40 -2.56 20.91 -2.54
CA CYS A 40 -2.32 21.77 -3.71
C CYS A 40 -3.65 22.29 -4.28
N TYR A 41 -4.62 21.38 -4.45
CA TYR A 41 -5.95 21.74 -4.93
C TYR A 41 -6.68 22.66 -3.93
N ASP A 42 -6.67 22.29 -2.65
CA ASP A 42 -7.37 23.01 -1.58
C ASP A 42 -6.87 24.46 -1.43
N ASN A 43 -5.58 24.69 -1.71
CA ASN A 43 -4.94 25.99 -1.61
C ASN A 43 -5.08 26.83 -2.89
N MET A 44 -5.65 26.27 -3.95
CA MET A 44 -5.88 27.03 -5.18
C MET A 44 -7.05 28.03 -5.00
N PRO A 45 -6.94 29.23 -5.59
CA PRO A 45 -8.10 30.12 -5.66
C PRO A 45 -9.28 29.45 -6.35
N GLU A 46 -10.49 29.77 -5.94
CA GLU A 46 -11.73 29.14 -6.44
C GLU A 46 -11.83 29.12 -7.97
N GLY A 47 -11.46 30.23 -8.61
CA GLY A 47 -11.48 30.30 -10.08
C GLY A 47 -10.52 29.34 -10.75
N LEU A 48 -9.38 29.01 -10.09
CA LEU A 48 -8.42 28.06 -10.62
C LEU A 48 -8.83 26.61 -10.30
N GLN A 49 -9.53 26.38 -9.18
CA GLN A 49 -10.07 25.06 -8.86
C GLN A 49 -11.04 24.56 -9.92
N ASN A 50 -11.81 25.45 -10.51
CA ASN A 50 -12.79 25.16 -11.56
C ASN A 50 -12.17 25.11 -12.96
N SER A 51 -10.88 25.36 -13.09
CA SER A 51 -10.16 25.28 -14.36
C SER A 51 -9.80 23.82 -14.70
N ASP A 52 -9.43 23.57 -15.95
CA ASP A 52 -8.97 22.24 -16.40
C ASP A 52 -7.80 21.75 -15.56
N GLN A 53 -6.88 22.65 -15.20
CA GLN A 53 -5.73 22.31 -14.37
C GLN A 53 -6.16 21.90 -12.97
N GLY A 54 -7.08 22.65 -12.35
CA GLY A 54 -7.62 22.32 -11.03
C GLY A 54 -8.32 20.98 -11.03
N GLU A 55 -9.14 20.71 -12.02
CA GLU A 55 -9.83 19.43 -12.17
C GLU A 55 -8.84 18.25 -12.30
N ARG A 56 -7.76 18.43 -13.06
CA ARG A 56 -6.72 17.40 -13.22
C ARG A 56 -5.98 17.12 -11.91
N ILE A 57 -5.68 18.15 -11.12
CA ILE A 57 -5.02 18.00 -9.83
C ILE A 57 -5.94 17.22 -8.86
N LEU A 58 -7.21 17.59 -8.81
CA LEU A 58 -8.18 16.90 -7.96
C LEU A 58 -8.35 15.45 -8.37
N ASP A 59 -8.52 15.19 -9.67
CA ASP A 59 -8.66 13.83 -10.21
C ASP A 59 -7.43 12.97 -9.86
N CYS A 60 -6.23 13.55 -9.98
CA CYS A 60 -4.98 12.88 -9.63
C CYS A 60 -4.95 12.54 -8.14
N ALA A 61 -5.27 13.50 -7.27
CA ALA A 61 -5.28 13.30 -5.82
C ALA A 61 -6.25 12.20 -5.42
N GLN A 62 -7.47 12.22 -5.99
CA GLN A 62 -8.50 11.22 -5.70
C GLN A 62 -8.10 9.82 -6.20
N ALA A 63 -7.51 9.75 -7.40
CA ALA A 63 -7.05 8.46 -7.94
C ALA A 63 -5.92 7.87 -7.11
N LEU A 64 -4.97 8.69 -6.67
CA LEU A 64 -3.87 8.26 -5.81
C LEU A 64 -4.40 7.73 -4.48
N GLU A 65 -5.32 8.45 -3.85
CA GLU A 65 -5.92 8.03 -2.59
C GLU A 65 -6.66 6.70 -2.73
N LEU A 66 -7.51 6.58 -3.75
CA LEU A 66 -8.28 5.35 -4.00
C LEU A 66 -7.37 4.15 -4.23
N ASN A 67 -6.35 4.31 -5.08
CA ASN A 67 -5.43 3.22 -5.38
C ASN A 67 -4.51 2.89 -4.20
N ALA A 68 -4.15 3.88 -3.38
CA ALA A 68 -3.40 3.62 -2.14
C ALA A 68 -4.25 2.82 -1.15
N ASP A 69 -5.55 3.10 -1.03
CA ASP A 69 -6.46 2.32 -0.19
C ASP A 69 -6.57 0.88 -0.68
N ASP A 70 -6.66 0.67 -2.00
CA ASP A 70 -6.66 -0.67 -2.61
C ASP A 70 -5.37 -1.42 -2.30
N MET A 71 -4.24 -0.72 -2.36
CA MET A 71 -2.93 -1.28 -2.03
C MET A 71 -2.85 -1.69 -0.56
N ASP A 72 -3.39 -0.87 0.35
CA ASP A 72 -3.44 -1.20 1.78
C ASP A 72 -4.22 -2.49 2.01
N THR A 73 -5.38 -2.63 1.38
CA THR A 73 -6.20 -3.85 1.44
C THR A 73 -5.42 -5.06 0.93
N ALA A 74 -4.72 -4.92 -0.20
CA ALA A 74 -3.91 -6.01 -0.78
C ALA A 74 -2.76 -6.42 0.15
N ILE A 75 -2.09 -5.47 0.77
CA ILE A 75 -1.01 -5.74 1.73
C ILE A 75 -1.55 -6.48 2.95
N SER A 76 -2.70 -6.07 3.47
CA SER A 76 -3.35 -6.75 4.60
C SER A 76 -3.73 -8.19 4.24
N SER A 77 -4.18 -8.43 3.01
CA SER A 77 -4.45 -9.79 2.51
C SER A 77 -3.18 -10.63 2.43
N LEU A 78 -2.05 -10.04 2.04
CA LEU A 78 -0.74 -10.73 2.04
C LEU A 78 -0.31 -11.09 3.46
N ASP A 79 -0.48 -10.18 4.42
CA ASP A 79 -0.19 -10.45 5.84
C ASP A 79 -0.98 -11.66 6.33
N ASP A 80 -2.28 -11.68 6.07
CA ASP A 80 -3.14 -12.79 6.48
C ASP A 80 -2.72 -14.11 5.83
N ALA A 81 -2.38 -14.08 4.55
CA ALA A 81 -1.94 -15.26 3.82
C ALA A 81 -0.63 -15.81 4.37
N ILE A 82 0.34 -14.94 4.69
CA ILE A 82 1.63 -15.38 5.22
C ILE A 82 1.50 -15.90 6.65
N ASP A 83 0.60 -15.32 7.46
CA ASP A 83 0.27 -15.85 8.77
C ASP A 83 -0.30 -17.27 8.67
N GLY A 84 -1.18 -17.51 7.70
CA GLY A 84 -1.74 -18.84 7.44
C GLY A 84 -0.68 -19.86 7.02
N ILE A 85 0.29 -19.46 6.20
CA ILE A 85 1.39 -20.32 5.77
C ILE A 85 2.27 -20.66 6.97
N GLU A 86 2.59 -19.70 7.81
CA GLU A 86 3.40 -19.89 9.00
C GLU A 86 2.71 -20.82 9.99
N GLU A 87 1.39 -20.66 10.20
CA GLU A 87 0.59 -21.53 11.02
C GLU A 87 0.58 -22.96 10.48
N ALA A 88 0.39 -23.13 9.18
CA ALA A 88 0.41 -24.45 8.53
C ALA A 88 1.77 -25.14 8.72
N ALA A 89 2.86 -24.39 8.63
CA ALA A 89 4.21 -24.90 8.81
C ALA A 89 4.50 -25.31 10.26
N GLY A 90 3.79 -24.70 11.22
CA GLY A 90 3.91 -25.02 12.64
C GLY A 90 3.26 -26.34 13.04
N GLN A 91 2.48 -26.92 12.19
CA GLN A 91 1.82 -28.19 12.40
C GLN A 91 2.72 -29.34 11.89
#